data_e683a1a1ee1cabb2f48993701508b2e8
#
_entry.id   e683a1a1ee1cabb2f48993701508b2e8
#
_cell.length_a   1.000
_cell.length_b   1.000
_cell.length_c   1.000
_cell.angle_alpha   90.00
_cell.angle_beta   90.00
_cell.angle_gamma   90.00
#
_symmetry.space_group_name_H-M   'P 1'
#
loop_
_entity.id
_entity.type
_entity.pdbx_description
1 polymer ?
#
loop_
_entity_poly.entity_id
_entity_poly.type
_entity_poly.pdbx_seq_one_letter_code
_entity_poly.pdbx_strand_id
1 'polypeptide(L)'
;ITFFEITTAAAFLLFSEHPADLLILEVGLGGRFDATNVIAKPVLCVITAIGLDHQEFLGDEIGMIAREKAGICKFGVPTIIGRQEPEAEAALIKEARRVGA
;
A
#
# COMPACT_ATOMS: atom_id res chain seq x y z
N ILE A 1 16.64 -13.09 0.16
CA ILE A 1 15.52 -13.04 1.12
C ILE A 1 15.89 -12.14 2.28
N THR A 2 15.05 -11.18 2.56
CA THR A 2 15.25 -10.23 3.65
C THR A 2 14.63 -10.74 4.95
N PHE A 3 15.08 -10.17 6.08
CA PHE A 3 14.47 -10.44 7.37
C PHE A 3 12.98 -10.11 7.37
N PHE A 4 12.59 -9.01 6.74
CA PHE A 4 11.19 -8.62 6.62
C PHE A 4 10.37 -9.65 5.83
N GLU A 5 10.90 -10.16 4.73
CA GLU A 5 10.23 -11.20 3.94
C GLU A 5 10.06 -12.49 4.73
N ILE A 6 11.08 -12.90 5.47
CA ILE A 6 11.01 -14.11 6.31
C ILE A 6 9.95 -13.94 7.41
N THR A 7 9.98 -12.83 8.12
CA THR A 7 9.02 -12.59 9.21
C THR A 7 7.60 -12.42 8.68
N THR A 8 7.44 -11.82 7.51
CA THR A 8 6.13 -11.70 6.86
C THR A 8 5.58 -13.08 6.48
N ALA A 9 6.39 -13.94 5.89
CA ALA A 9 5.99 -15.31 5.55
C ALA A 9 5.60 -16.10 6.81
N ALA A 10 6.39 -15.97 7.88
CA ALA A 10 6.08 -16.61 9.16
C ALA A 10 4.74 -16.10 9.73
N ALA A 11 4.48 -14.80 9.64
CA ALA A 11 3.22 -14.22 10.08
C ALA A 11 2.03 -14.79 9.30
N PHE A 12 2.14 -14.86 7.97
CA PHE A 12 1.07 -15.46 7.14
C PHE A 12 0.81 -16.91 7.52
N LEU A 13 1.85 -17.68 7.78
CA LEU A 13 1.69 -19.07 8.23
C LEU A 13 0.94 -19.14 9.56
N LEU A 14 1.32 -18.31 10.53
CA LEU A 14 0.63 -18.23 11.82
C LEU A 14 -0.83 -17.82 11.67
N PHE A 15 -1.11 -16.83 10.80
CA PHE A 15 -2.48 -16.41 10.55
C PHE A 15 -3.33 -17.51 9.92
N SER A 16 -2.73 -18.35 9.08
CA SER A 16 -3.43 -19.49 8.48
C SER A 16 -3.75 -20.56 9.51
N GLU A 17 -2.93 -20.70 10.55
CA GLU A 17 -3.12 -21.67 11.62
C GLU A 17 -4.02 -21.15 12.76
N HIS A 18 -4.13 -19.84 12.88
CA HIS A 18 -4.90 -19.17 13.93
C HIS A 18 -5.89 -18.18 13.29
N PRO A 19 -7.06 -18.67 12.82
CA PRO A 19 -8.03 -17.83 12.15
C PRO A 19 -8.49 -16.65 12.99
N ALA A 20 -8.71 -15.51 12.34
CA ALA A 20 -9.22 -14.29 12.95
C ALA A 20 -10.36 -13.74 12.08
N ASP A 21 -11.17 -12.86 12.64
CA ASP A 21 -12.27 -12.24 11.90
C ASP A 21 -11.77 -11.19 10.90
N LEU A 22 -10.64 -10.57 11.20
CA LEU A 22 -10.07 -9.52 10.39
C LEU A 22 -8.55 -9.60 10.42
N LEU A 23 -7.91 -9.43 9.27
CA LEU A 23 -6.47 -9.32 9.13
C LEU A 23 -6.13 -7.93 8.61
N ILE A 24 -5.27 -7.22 9.32
CA ILE A 24 -4.75 -5.92 8.90
C ILE A 24 -3.28 -6.10 8.53
N LEU A 25 -2.95 -5.75 7.29
CA LEU A 25 -1.58 -5.83 6.77
C LEU A 25 -1.06 -4.41 6.53
N GLU A 26 -0.04 -4.04 7.27
CA GLU A 26 0.61 -2.75 7.08
C GLU A 26 1.82 -2.92 6.15
N VAL A 27 1.91 -2.07 5.14
CA VAL A 27 3.05 -2.04 4.22
C VAL A 27 4.31 -1.65 4.99
N GLY A 28 5.38 -2.42 4.80
CA GLY A 28 6.68 -2.11 5.40
C GLY A 28 7.42 -1.02 4.64
N LEU A 29 7.48 -1.13 3.31
CA LEU A 29 8.19 -0.18 2.46
C LEU A 29 7.53 -0.09 1.09
N GLY A 30 7.31 1.12 0.61
CA GLY A 30 6.75 1.36 -0.72
C GLY A 30 5.28 0.99 -0.82
N GLY A 31 4.99 -0.18 -1.33
CA GLY A 31 3.65 -0.72 -1.50
C GLY A 31 3.61 -1.81 -2.56
N ARG A 32 3.81 -1.45 -3.81
CA ARG A 32 3.67 -2.37 -4.97
C ARG A 32 4.40 -3.69 -4.79
N PHE A 33 5.65 -3.65 -4.40
CA PHE A 33 6.52 -4.83 -4.25
C PHE A 33 6.76 -5.21 -2.79
N ASP A 34 5.97 -4.65 -1.88
CA ASP A 34 6.11 -5.01 -0.47
C ASP A 34 5.68 -6.46 -0.23
N ALA A 35 6.36 -7.12 0.69
CA ALA A 35 6.09 -8.52 1.02
C ALA A 35 4.66 -8.77 1.49
N THR A 36 3.99 -7.75 2.05
CA THR A 36 2.60 -7.85 2.48
C THR A 36 1.60 -7.74 1.33
N ASN A 37 2.03 -7.29 0.14
CA ASN A 37 1.14 -7.04 -0.98
C ASN A 37 0.91 -8.31 -1.82
N VAL A 38 0.43 -9.38 -1.19
CA VAL A 38 0.22 -10.68 -1.82
C VAL A 38 -1.26 -11.10 -1.86
N ILE A 39 -2.14 -10.34 -1.23
CA ILE A 39 -3.56 -10.66 -1.23
C ILE A 39 -4.22 -10.06 -2.48
N ALA A 40 -4.70 -10.94 -3.35
CA ALA A 40 -5.25 -10.52 -4.64
C ALA A 40 -6.55 -9.71 -4.51
N LYS A 41 -7.35 -9.99 -3.49
CA LYS A 41 -8.67 -9.36 -3.33
C LYS A 41 -8.96 -9.06 -1.87
N PRO A 42 -8.28 -8.07 -1.29
CA PRO A 42 -8.60 -7.64 0.07
C PRO A 42 -9.99 -7.00 0.13
N VAL A 43 -10.55 -6.90 1.32
CA VAL A 43 -11.85 -6.25 1.51
C VAL A 43 -11.74 -4.74 1.29
N LEU A 44 -10.59 -4.17 1.67
CA LEU A 44 -10.38 -2.73 1.63
C LEU A 44 -8.89 -2.44 1.56
N CYS A 45 -8.51 -1.43 0.80
CA CYS A 45 -7.19 -0.83 0.84
C CYS A 45 -7.28 0.55 1.49
N VAL A 46 -6.27 0.91 2.28
CA VAL A 46 -6.19 2.23 2.92
C VAL A 46 -4.81 2.81 2.66
N ILE A 47 -4.77 4.03 2.17
CA ILE A 47 -3.53 4.79 2.00
C ILE A 47 -3.60 5.99 2.91
N THR A 48 -2.77 5.98 3.95
CA THR A 48 -2.67 7.09 4.90
C THR A 48 -1.89 8.24 4.30
N ALA A 49 -1.78 9.36 5.03
CA ALA A 49 -1.05 10.52 4.53
C ALA A 49 0.40 10.15 4.18
N ILE A 50 0.82 10.53 2.98
CA ILE A 50 2.21 10.36 2.55
C ILE A 50 3.01 11.48 3.22
N GLY A 51 3.96 11.08 4.07
CA GLY A 51 4.82 12.01 4.77
C GLY A 51 5.81 12.67 3.82
N LEU A 52 5.98 13.97 4.01
CA LEU A 52 6.98 14.78 3.32
C LEU A 52 8.10 15.13 4.30
N ASP A 53 8.65 14.12 4.95
CA ASP A 53 9.70 14.32 5.96
C ASP A 53 11.00 14.82 5.34
N HIS A 54 11.10 14.79 4.02
CA HIS A 54 12.29 15.19 3.30
C HIS A 54 12.03 16.47 2.52
N GLN A 55 12.67 17.54 2.95
CA GLN A 55 12.71 18.80 2.18
C GLN A 55 13.41 18.63 0.84
N GLU A 56 13.90 17.42 0.55
CA GLU A 56 14.65 17.06 -0.66
C GLU A 56 13.76 16.57 -1.80
N PHE A 57 12.47 16.39 -1.57
CA PHE A 57 11.56 15.97 -2.63
C PHE A 57 11.34 17.11 -3.61
N LEU A 58 11.84 16.91 -4.81
CA LEU A 58 11.67 17.82 -5.93
C LEU A 58 10.67 17.21 -6.91
N GLY A 59 9.57 17.93 -7.16
CA GLY A 59 8.65 17.64 -8.26
C GLY A 59 8.11 16.20 -8.29
N ASP A 60 8.60 15.41 -9.25
CA ASP A 60 8.09 14.07 -9.56
C ASP A 60 8.29 13.01 -8.47
N GLU A 61 9.13 13.24 -7.47
CA GLU A 61 9.39 12.23 -6.44
C GLU A 61 8.15 11.91 -5.62
N ILE A 62 7.33 12.91 -5.31
CA ILE A 62 6.06 12.68 -4.60
C ILE A 62 5.12 11.82 -5.44
N GLY A 63 5.03 12.11 -6.73
CA GLY A 63 4.24 11.32 -7.66
C GLY A 63 4.72 9.88 -7.74
N MET A 64 6.04 9.67 -7.75
CA MET A 64 6.63 8.33 -7.78
C MET A 64 6.32 7.56 -6.50
N ILE A 65 6.48 8.19 -5.33
CA ILE A 65 6.16 7.59 -4.04
C ILE A 65 4.67 7.25 -3.97
N ALA A 66 3.82 8.15 -4.39
CA ALA A 66 2.38 7.93 -4.41
C ALA A 66 2.01 6.74 -5.31
N ARG A 67 2.60 6.64 -6.50
CA ARG A 67 2.36 5.51 -7.41
C ARG A 67 2.81 4.19 -6.81
N GLU A 68 3.96 4.16 -6.12
CA GLU A 68 4.42 2.95 -5.44
C GLU A 68 3.45 2.53 -4.32
N LYS A 69 2.98 3.48 -3.53
CA LYS A 69 1.99 3.19 -2.47
C LYS A 69 0.66 2.75 -3.06
N ALA A 70 0.23 3.39 -4.14
CA ALA A 70 -0.99 3.00 -4.85
C ALA A 70 -0.90 1.61 -5.51
N GLY A 71 0.29 1.04 -5.57
CA GLY A 71 0.49 -0.32 -6.05
C GLY A 71 -0.22 -1.40 -5.22
N ILE A 72 -0.75 -1.05 -4.06
CA ILE A 72 -1.59 -1.96 -3.26
C ILE A 72 -3.05 -1.94 -3.70
N CYS A 73 -3.47 -0.97 -4.50
CA CYS A 73 -4.84 -0.90 -5.01
C CYS A 73 -5.12 -2.09 -5.91
N LYS A 74 -6.32 -2.65 -5.81
CA LYS A 74 -6.72 -3.84 -6.58
C LYS A 74 -8.02 -3.58 -7.33
N PHE A 75 -8.16 -4.20 -8.47
CA PHE A 75 -9.38 -4.12 -9.27
C PHE A 75 -10.61 -4.50 -8.45
N GLY A 76 -11.62 -3.64 -8.49
CA GLY A 76 -12.90 -3.89 -7.81
C GLY A 76 -12.85 -3.81 -6.28
N VAL A 77 -11.73 -3.38 -5.71
CA VAL A 77 -11.57 -3.24 -4.25
C VAL A 77 -11.66 -1.77 -3.86
N PRO A 78 -12.51 -1.41 -2.90
CA PRO A 78 -12.57 -0.03 -2.41
C PRO A 78 -11.23 0.41 -1.83
N THR A 79 -10.84 1.65 -2.11
CA THR A 79 -9.62 2.24 -1.56
C THR A 79 -9.97 3.55 -0.89
N ILE A 80 -9.59 3.67 0.38
CA ILE A 80 -9.71 4.92 1.12
C ILE A 80 -8.37 5.63 1.06
N ILE A 81 -8.39 6.86 0.57
CA ILE A 81 -7.21 7.71 0.53
C ILE A 81 -7.39 8.77 1.61
N GLY A 82 -6.54 8.75 2.61
CA GLY A 82 -6.51 9.75 3.65
C GLY A 82 -6.07 11.11 3.10
N ARG A 83 -6.14 12.14 3.92
CA ARG A 83 -5.77 13.49 3.52
C ARG A 83 -4.34 13.53 2.98
N GLN A 84 -4.15 14.14 1.81
CA GLN A 84 -2.89 14.20 1.09
C GLN A 84 -2.57 15.61 0.64
N GLU A 85 -1.31 15.85 0.29
CA GLU A 85 -0.95 17.00 -0.54
C GLU A 85 -1.51 16.82 -1.95
N PRO A 86 -1.86 17.92 -2.66
CA PRO A 86 -2.54 17.82 -3.96
C PRO A 86 -1.85 16.94 -5.00
N GLU A 87 -0.52 17.00 -5.08
CA GLU A 87 0.22 16.19 -6.05
C GLU A 87 0.15 14.69 -5.72
N ALA A 88 0.26 14.36 -4.44
CA ALA A 88 0.15 12.97 -3.98
C ALA A 88 -1.26 12.45 -4.22
N GLU A 89 -2.27 13.24 -3.87
CA GLU A 89 -3.67 12.87 -4.09
C GLU A 89 -3.96 12.58 -5.56
N ALA A 90 -3.54 13.48 -6.44
CA ALA A 90 -3.75 13.32 -7.88
C ALA A 90 -3.10 12.04 -8.41
N ALA A 91 -1.88 11.74 -7.98
CA ALA A 91 -1.16 10.54 -8.40
C ALA A 91 -1.82 9.26 -7.85
N LEU A 92 -2.29 9.28 -6.60
CA LEU A 92 -2.99 8.15 -6.00
C LEU A 92 -4.31 7.86 -6.71
N ILE A 93 -5.10 8.90 -6.96
CA ILE A 93 -6.38 8.77 -7.66
C ILE A 93 -6.18 8.25 -9.07
N LYS A 94 -5.19 8.80 -9.79
CA LYS A 94 -4.88 8.36 -11.14
C LYS A 94 -4.55 6.86 -11.19
N GLU A 95 -3.70 6.40 -10.28
CA GLU A 95 -3.30 4.99 -10.24
C GLU A 95 -4.45 4.09 -9.80
N ALA A 96 -5.24 4.50 -8.80
CA ALA A 96 -6.42 3.74 -8.38
C ALA A 96 -7.41 3.57 -9.53
N ARG A 97 -7.67 4.62 -10.30
CA ARG A 97 -8.53 4.54 -11.49
C ARG A 97 -7.96 3.64 -12.56
N ARG A 98 -6.64 3.71 -12.77
CA ARG A 98 -5.97 2.87 -13.78
C ARG A 98 -6.17 1.38 -13.50
N VAL A 99 -6.11 0.96 -12.26
CA VAL A 99 -6.30 -0.46 -11.89
C VAL A 99 -7.77 -0.83 -11.69
N GLY A 100 -8.68 0.13 -11.66
CA GLY A 100 -10.10 -0.14 -11.47
C GLY A 100 -10.54 -0.30 -10.02
N ALA A 101 -9.79 0.30 -9.10
CA ALA A 101 -10.15 0.30 -7.69
C ALA A 101 -11.30 1.29 -7.43
#